data_3228c6aa797a380770e4ff0b6cec2348
#
_entry.id   3228c6aa797a380770e4ff0b6cec2348
#
_cell.length_a   1.000
_cell.length_b   1.000
_cell.length_c   1.000
_cell.angle_alpha   90.00
_cell.angle_beta   90.00
_cell.angle_gamma   90.00
#
_symmetry.space_group_name_H-M   'P 1'
#
loop_
_entity.id
_entity.type
_entity.pdbx_description
1 polymer ?
#
loop_
_entity_poly.entity_id
_entity_poly.type
_entity_poly.pdbx_seq_one_letter_code
_entity_poly.pdbx_strand_id
1 'polypeptide(L)'
;MKFYDYPIISKESSLPVFLVSVGLNEWQYHVKCSNGDNYAKALYCTKGSGVLIMNGEKYIINPYTAFFIPAGCPHEYYSTDESWDTHWIKPSGKSCTDMLKALGFDKPKIFPLPKEEITYLDHCFRCMHEALLSDKVDGNFRASGYLYSFFIELSRLATKGKGSVQITPAVTKAIAYIDENYMKQPGLESISKAAGVSSQHLCRLFRQTLNCRPMEYITKRKIQAAKMLLAETQKTVEQIAEETGFCDSSYFCKIFKRYECITPTQFRNAE
;
A
#
# COMPACT_ATOMS: atom_id res chain seq x y z
N MET A 1 -19.74 -21.26 -1.05
CA MET A 1 -19.74 -20.82 0.36
C MET A 1 -20.39 -19.44 0.44
N LYS A 2 -21.24 -19.17 1.39
CA LYS A 2 -21.88 -17.86 1.54
C LYS A 2 -21.70 -17.42 2.98
N PHE A 3 -21.13 -16.24 3.19
CA PHE A 3 -21.05 -15.65 4.52
C PHE A 3 -21.17 -14.13 4.46
N TYR A 4 -21.69 -13.55 5.54
CA TYR A 4 -21.78 -12.12 5.74
C TYR A 4 -21.43 -11.82 7.18
N ASP A 5 -20.43 -10.99 7.39
CA ASP A 5 -20.06 -10.52 8.71
C ASP A 5 -20.31 -9.01 8.83
N TYR A 6 -21.16 -8.68 9.77
CA TYR A 6 -21.50 -7.32 10.17
C TYR A 6 -21.15 -7.16 11.66
N PRO A 7 -19.87 -6.92 11.98
CA PRO A 7 -19.47 -6.78 13.38
C PRO A 7 -20.19 -5.59 14.04
N ILE A 8 -20.54 -5.74 15.31
CA ILE A 8 -21.04 -4.62 16.12
C ILE A 8 -19.86 -3.69 16.35
N ILE A 9 -19.94 -2.49 15.80
CA ILE A 9 -18.89 -1.48 15.95
C ILE A 9 -18.97 -0.87 17.34
N SER A 10 -17.90 -0.96 18.09
CA SER A 10 -17.77 -0.39 19.44
C SER A 10 -16.46 0.41 19.58
N LYS A 11 -15.47 -0.13 20.26
CA LYS A 11 -14.16 0.50 20.46
C LYS A 11 -13.31 0.60 19.17
N GLU A 12 -13.59 -0.22 18.15
CA GLU A 12 -12.96 -0.17 16.83
C GLU A 12 -13.15 1.19 16.13
N SER A 13 -14.22 1.90 16.46
CA SER A 13 -14.47 3.25 15.95
C SER A 13 -13.36 4.25 16.32
N SER A 14 -12.53 3.94 17.32
CA SER A 14 -11.33 4.71 17.68
C SER A 14 -10.15 4.50 16.72
N LEU A 15 -10.14 3.40 15.96
CA LEU A 15 -9.11 3.14 14.96
C LEU A 15 -9.19 4.16 13.80
N PRO A 16 -8.05 4.53 13.22
CA PRO A 16 -8.03 5.40 12.02
C PRO A 16 -8.83 4.82 10.86
N VAL A 17 -8.76 3.51 10.67
CA VAL A 17 -9.51 2.74 9.67
C VAL A 17 -9.92 1.40 10.31
N PHE A 18 -11.17 1.00 10.13
CA PHE A 18 -11.70 -0.26 10.65
C PHE A 18 -12.68 -0.92 9.68
N LEU A 19 -12.91 -2.21 9.89
CA LEU A 19 -13.81 -3.01 9.07
C LEU A 19 -15.25 -2.81 9.52
N VAL A 20 -16.13 -2.39 8.60
CA VAL A 20 -17.58 -2.29 8.81
C VAL A 20 -18.28 -3.60 8.47
N SER A 21 -17.89 -4.21 7.36
CA SER A 21 -18.46 -5.48 6.94
C SER A 21 -17.61 -6.15 5.86
N VAL A 22 -17.67 -7.47 5.81
CA VAL A 22 -17.04 -8.33 4.81
C VAL A 22 -17.99 -9.48 4.46
N GLY A 23 -17.97 -9.92 3.21
CA GLY A 23 -18.78 -11.05 2.84
C GLY A 23 -18.49 -11.61 1.45
N LEU A 24 -18.98 -12.82 1.25
CA LEU A 24 -18.91 -13.58 0.00
C LEU A 24 -20.32 -14.01 -0.42
N ASN A 25 -20.71 -13.67 -1.63
CA ASN A 25 -21.88 -14.19 -2.31
C ASN A 25 -21.43 -15.12 -3.44
N GLU A 26 -21.82 -16.38 -3.45
CA GLU A 26 -21.62 -17.29 -4.59
C GLU A 26 -22.62 -17.02 -5.73
N TRP A 27 -23.79 -16.50 -5.36
CA TRP A 27 -24.83 -16.04 -6.29
C TRP A 27 -25.20 -14.61 -5.92
N GLN A 28 -24.56 -13.67 -6.60
CA GLN A 28 -24.81 -12.26 -6.33
C GLN A 28 -26.25 -11.89 -6.69
N TYR A 29 -27.02 -11.51 -5.70
CA TYR A 29 -28.35 -10.95 -5.90
C TYR A 29 -28.27 -9.52 -6.44
N HIS A 30 -29.39 -9.05 -6.98
CA HIS A 30 -29.49 -7.67 -7.47
C HIS A 30 -29.36 -6.66 -6.33
N VAL A 31 -28.39 -5.78 -6.45
CA VAL A 31 -28.14 -4.66 -5.52
C VAL A 31 -28.36 -3.35 -6.27
N LYS A 32 -29.20 -2.47 -5.70
CA LYS A 32 -29.45 -1.13 -6.24
C LYS A 32 -29.35 -0.11 -5.11
N CYS A 33 -28.40 0.82 -5.22
CA CYS A 33 -28.18 1.93 -4.29
C CYS A 33 -28.30 3.27 -5.03
N SER A 34 -29.54 3.72 -5.23
CA SER A 34 -29.83 4.92 -6.05
C SER A 34 -29.24 6.22 -5.48
N ASN A 35 -29.04 6.29 -4.16
CA ASN A 35 -28.44 7.43 -3.46
C ASN A 35 -26.99 7.17 -3.01
N GLY A 36 -26.39 6.03 -3.45
CA GLY A 36 -25.11 5.57 -2.95
C GLY A 36 -25.20 4.92 -1.57
N ASP A 37 -24.07 4.35 -1.14
CA ASP A 37 -23.89 3.75 0.19
C ASP A 37 -23.13 4.74 1.09
N ASN A 38 -23.35 4.73 2.39
CA ASN A 38 -22.61 5.55 3.35
C ASN A 38 -21.13 5.17 3.44
N TYR A 39 -20.78 3.97 3.00
CA TYR A 39 -19.42 3.43 3.06
C TYR A 39 -18.90 3.18 1.64
N ALA A 40 -17.61 3.42 1.46
CA ALA A 40 -16.92 2.92 0.28
C ALA A 40 -16.96 1.38 0.25
N LYS A 41 -16.89 0.80 -0.93
CA LYS A 41 -16.99 -0.64 -1.12
C LYS A 41 -15.94 -1.09 -2.14
N ALA A 42 -15.13 -2.08 -1.77
CA ALA A 42 -14.30 -2.81 -2.70
C ALA A 42 -14.92 -4.19 -2.95
N LEU A 43 -14.99 -4.59 -4.21
CA LEU A 43 -15.48 -5.90 -4.61
C LEU A 43 -14.51 -6.54 -5.60
N TYR A 44 -14.45 -7.86 -5.57
CA TYR A 44 -13.81 -8.65 -6.62
C TYR A 44 -14.57 -9.96 -6.84
N CYS A 45 -14.41 -10.53 -8.02
CA CYS A 45 -15.00 -11.81 -8.34
C CYS A 45 -13.96 -12.77 -8.92
N THR A 46 -14.17 -14.07 -8.74
CA THR A 46 -13.31 -15.13 -9.26
C THR A 46 -14.04 -16.03 -10.25
N LYS A 47 -15.39 -16.07 -10.19
CA LYS A 47 -16.25 -16.92 -11.03
C LYS A 47 -17.50 -16.17 -11.48
N GLY A 48 -18.01 -16.57 -12.65
CA GLY A 48 -19.23 -16.01 -13.21
C GLY A 48 -19.06 -14.58 -13.70
N SER A 49 -20.14 -13.98 -14.15
CA SER A 49 -20.15 -12.63 -14.72
C SER A 49 -21.36 -11.85 -14.23
N GLY A 50 -21.25 -10.56 -14.24
CA GLY A 50 -22.33 -9.65 -13.87
C GLY A 50 -22.23 -8.29 -14.55
N VAL A 51 -23.20 -7.46 -14.26
CA VAL A 51 -23.26 -6.09 -14.72
C VAL A 51 -23.12 -5.16 -13.52
N LEU A 52 -22.27 -4.17 -13.67
CA LEU A 52 -22.18 -3.00 -12.78
C LEU A 52 -22.63 -1.76 -13.55
N ILE A 53 -23.58 -1.01 -13.00
CA ILE A 53 -23.99 0.30 -13.50
C ILE A 53 -23.52 1.34 -12.48
N MET A 54 -22.72 2.31 -12.91
CA MET A 54 -22.14 3.33 -12.05
C MET A 54 -21.94 4.60 -12.85
N ASN A 55 -22.38 5.74 -12.29
CA ASN A 55 -22.36 7.04 -12.99
C ASN A 55 -23.10 7.03 -14.34
N GLY A 56 -24.16 6.21 -14.49
CA GLY A 56 -24.91 6.07 -15.74
C GLY A 56 -24.25 5.17 -16.79
N GLU A 57 -23.05 4.70 -16.56
CA GLU A 57 -22.34 3.81 -17.47
C GLU A 57 -22.49 2.34 -17.05
N LYS A 58 -22.57 1.45 -18.04
CA LYS A 58 -22.75 0.00 -17.84
C LYS A 58 -21.43 -0.71 -18.12
N TYR A 59 -20.98 -1.53 -17.16
CA TYR A 59 -19.76 -2.32 -17.24
C TYR A 59 -20.07 -3.80 -17.09
N ILE A 60 -19.41 -4.63 -17.92
CA ILE A 60 -19.43 -6.09 -17.78
C ILE A 60 -18.29 -6.46 -16.82
N ILE A 61 -18.62 -7.17 -15.77
CA ILE A 61 -17.67 -7.67 -14.78
C ILE A 61 -17.43 -9.15 -15.04
N ASN A 62 -16.26 -9.49 -15.53
CA ASN A 62 -15.81 -10.84 -15.80
C ASN A 62 -15.04 -11.44 -14.59
N PRO A 63 -14.80 -12.76 -14.57
CA PRO A 63 -13.93 -13.36 -13.56
C PRO A 63 -12.57 -12.66 -13.47
N TYR A 64 -12.02 -12.61 -12.25
CA TYR A 64 -10.78 -11.90 -11.93
C TYR A 64 -10.83 -10.40 -12.23
N THR A 65 -11.95 -9.79 -11.91
CA THR A 65 -12.13 -8.34 -11.99
C THR A 65 -12.43 -7.80 -10.59
N ALA A 66 -11.74 -6.72 -10.23
CA ALA A 66 -12.06 -5.93 -9.04
C ALA A 66 -12.70 -4.61 -9.44
N PHE A 67 -13.56 -4.10 -8.56
CA PHE A 67 -14.14 -2.78 -8.70
C PHE A 67 -14.30 -2.10 -7.35
N PHE A 68 -14.09 -0.79 -7.36
CA PHE A 68 -14.20 0.06 -6.19
C PHE A 68 -15.30 1.08 -6.40
N ILE A 69 -16.17 1.22 -5.42
CA ILE A 69 -17.29 2.17 -5.38
C ILE A 69 -17.07 3.10 -4.19
N PRO A 70 -16.83 4.40 -4.42
CA PRO A 70 -16.73 5.38 -3.34
C PRO A 70 -18.03 5.50 -2.53
N ALA A 71 -17.93 5.99 -1.29
CA ALA A 71 -19.09 6.37 -0.51
C ALA A 71 -19.92 7.43 -1.25
N GLY A 72 -21.24 7.36 -1.14
CA GLY A 72 -22.17 8.27 -1.80
C GLY A 72 -22.31 8.08 -3.32
N CYS A 73 -21.59 7.14 -3.94
CA CYS A 73 -21.70 6.89 -5.38
C CYS A 73 -22.91 6.03 -5.71
N PRO A 74 -23.90 6.53 -6.48
CA PRO A 74 -25.03 5.74 -6.96
C PRO A 74 -24.55 4.56 -7.81
N HIS A 75 -25.06 3.36 -7.52
CA HIS A 75 -24.66 2.16 -8.24
C HIS A 75 -25.72 1.09 -8.23
N GLU A 76 -25.64 0.20 -9.21
CA GLU A 76 -26.47 -0.98 -9.35
C GLU A 76 -25.63 -2.12 -9.90
N TYR A 77 -25.75 -3.32 -9.34
CA TYR A 77 -25.05 -4.49 -9.90
C TYR A 77 -25.88 -5.76 -9.69
N TYR A 78 -25.81 -6.66 -10.67
CA TYR A 78 -26.56 -7.91 -10.69
C TYR A 78 -25.84 -8.97 -11.54
N SER A 79 -26.13 -10.24 -11.25
CA SER A 79 -25.61 -11.37 -12.02
C SER A 79 -26.22 -11.41 -13.42
N THR A 80 -25.41 -11.79 -14.41
CA THR A 80 -25.87 -12.17 -15.75
C THR A 80 -25.85 -13.67 -15.97
N ASP A 81 -25.18 -14.40 -15.08
CA ASP A 81 -25.01 -15.84 -15.10
C ASP A 81 -25.72 -16.48 -13.89
N GLU A 82 -25.92 -17.80 -13.94
CA GLU A 82 -26.46 -18.56 -12.80
C GLU A 82 -25.54 -18.54 -11.58
N SER A 83 -24.26 -18.24 -11.75
CA SER A 83 -23.29 -18.15 -10.67
C SER A 83 -22.34 -16.97 -10.88
N TRP A 84 -22.49 -15.93 -10.11
CA TRP A 84 -21.52 -14.84 -10.01
C TRP A 84 -21.09 -14.68 -8.57
N ASP A 85 -19.83 -15.05 -8.27
CA ASP A 85 -19.29 -14.84 -6.96
C ASP A 85 -18.84 -13.38 -6.77
N THR A 86 -19.12 -12.80 -5.62
CA THR A 86 -18.61 -11.50 -5.25
C THR A 86 -18.07 -11.52 -3.83
N HIS A 87 -16.83 -11.15 -3.71
CA HIS A 87 -16.18 -10.88 -2.43
C HIS A 87 -16.24 -9.37 -2.19
N TRP A 88 -16.81 -8.94 -1.10
CA TRP A 88 -17.01 -7.52 -0.84
C TRP A 88 -16.59 -7.11 0.56
N ILE A 89 -16.06 -5.88 0.67
CA ILE A 89 -15.49 -5.32 1.89
C ILE A 89 -15.91 -3.87 2.00
N LYS A 90 -16.31 -3.43 3.19
CA LYS A 90 -16.63 -2.04 3.51
C LYS A 90 -15.70 -1.53 4.61
N PRO A 91 -14.80 -0.59 4.32
CA PRO A 91 -14.00 0.11 5.31
C PRO A 91 -14.74 1.34 5.86
N SER A 92 -14.37 1.80 7.06
CA SER A 92 -14.71 3.10 7.63
C SER A 92 -13.61 3.60 8.56
N GLY A 93 -13.80 4.77 9.14
CA GLY A 93 -12.90 5.41 10.08
C GLY A 93 -12.51 6.82 9.69
N LYS A 94 -12.02 7.59 10.66
CA LYS A 94 -11.68 9.02 10.48
C LYS A 94 -10.59 9.27 9.42
N SER A 95 -9.71 8.31 9.17
CA SER A 95 -8.65 8.38 8.15
C SER A 95 -8.93 7.50 6.92
N CYS A 96 -10.12 6.92 6.81
CA CYS A 96 -10.46 5.98 5.73
C CYS A 96 -10.37 6.65 4.36
N THR A 97 -10.94 7.84 4.20
CA THR A 97 -10.91 8.59 2.94
C THR A 97 -9.49 8.94 2.51
N ASP A 98 -8.64 9.39 3.45
CA ASP A 98 -7.24 9.73 3.16
C ASP A 98 -6.42 8.49 2.79
N MET A 99 -6.62 7.37 3.49
CA MET A 99 -6.00 6.08 3.15
C MET A 99 -6.40 5.64 1.74
N LEU A 100 -7.70 5.62 1.44
CA LEU A 100 -8.21 5.20 0.13
C LEU A 100 -7.65 6.09 -0.99
N LYS A 101 -7.62 7.41 -0.79
CA LYS A 101 -7.04 8.37 -1.72
C LYS A 101 -5.54 8.13 -1.92
N ALA A 102 -4.77 7.92 -0.86
CA ALA A 102 -3.34 7.62 -0.95
C ALA A 102 -3.06 6.33 -1.72
N LEU A 103 -3.97 5.35 -1.65
CA LEU A 103 -3.92 4.09 -2.39
C LEU A 103 -4.53 4.15 -3.80
N GLY A 104 -4.97 5.34 -4.25
CA GLY A 104 -5.55 5.57 -5.58
C GLY A 104 -7.00 5.10 -5.74
N PHE A 105 -7.74 5.06 -4.63
CA PHE A 105 -9.17 4.73 -4.57
C PHE A 105 -10.02 5.97 -4.20
N ASP A 106 -9.73 7.11 -4.82
CA ASP A 106 -10.48 8.37 -4.66
C ASP A 106 -11.68 8.48 -5.60
N LYS A 107 -11.74 7.63 -6.62
CA LYS A 107 -12.79 7.59 -7.66
C LYS A 107 -13.23 6.17 -7.95
N PRO A 108 -14.40 5.99 -8.60
CA PRO A 108 -14.82 4.71 -9.15
C PRO A 108 -13.71 4.07 -9.98
N LYS A 109 -13.47 2.78 -9.79
CA LYS A 109 -12.38 2.09 -10.46
C LYS A 109 -12.77 0.64 -10.78
N ILE A 110 -12.45 0.19 -11.98
CA ILE A 110 -12.65 -1.21 -12.42
C ILE A 110 -11.33 -1.64 -13.07
N PHE A 111 -10.82 -2.80 -12.67
CA PHE A 111 -9.54 -3.29 -13.18
C PHE A 111 -9.44 -4.81 -13.10
N PRO A 112 -8.71 -5.46 -14.02
CA PRO A 112 -8.45 -6.88 -13.97
C PRO A 112 -7.50 -7.22 -12.83
N LEU A 113 -7.69 -8.40 -12.24
CA LEU A 113 -6.78 -9.00 -11.25
C LEU A 113 -5.97 -10.10 -11.94
N PRO A 114 -4.63 -10.12 -11.84
CA PRO A 114 -3.82 -11.23 -12.30
C PRO A 114 -4.17 -12.49 -11.50
N LYS A 115 -4.62 -13.55 -12.20
CA LYS A 115 -5.09 -14.79 -11.57
C LYS A 115 -4.05 -15.43 -10.64
N GLU A 116 -2.80 -15.36 -11.02
CA GLU A 116 -1.66 -15.94 -10.28
C GLU A 116 -1.30 -15.14 -9.03
N GLU A 117 -1.74 -13.89 -8.94
CA GLU A 117 -1.35 -12.96 -7.86
C GLU A 117 -2.48 -12.65 -6.88
N ILE A 118 -3.68 -13.21 -7.08
CA ILE A 118 -4.83 -12.97 -6.20
C ILE A 118 -4.70 -13.65 -4.83
N THR A 119 -3.80 -14.62 -4.67
CA THR A 119 -3.67 -15.48 -3.49
C THR A 119 -3.55 -14.70 -2.18
N TYR A 120 -2.71 -13.66 -2.16
CA TYR A 120 -2.53 -12.85 -0.94
C TYR A 120 -3.74 -11.96 -0.66
N LEU A 121 -4.38 -11.41 -1.69
CA LEU A 121 -5.62 -10.64 -1.55
C LEU A 121 -6.72 -11.50 -0.93
N ASP A 122 -6.89 -12.71 -1.44
CA ASP A 122 -7.87 -13.70 -0.96
C ASP A 122 -7.54 -14.19 0.46
N HIS A 123 -6.24 -14.34 0.77
CA HIS A 123 -5.79 -14.64 2.14
C HIS A 123 -6.21 -13.53 3.12
N CYS A 124 -5.93 -12.26 2.83
CA CYS A 124 -6.35 -11.15 3.68
C CYS A 124 -7.88 -11.12 3.85
N PHE A 125 -8.63 -11.39 2.78
CA PHE A 125 -10.10 -11.47 2.82
C PHE A 125 -10.58 -12.57 3.78
N ARG A 126 -10.04 -13.78 3.69
CA ARG A 126 -10.39 -14.89 4.58
C ARG A 126 -9.99 -14.63 6.02
N CYS A 127 -8.82 -14.06 6.26
CA CYS A 127 -8.37 -13.71 7.61
C CYS A 127 -9.29 -12.69 8.30
N MET A 128 -9.91 -11.76 7.56
CA MET A 128 -10.91 -10.87 8.13
C MET A 128 -12.13 -11.66 8.64
N HIS A 129 -12.64 -12.58 7.84
CA HIS A 129 -13.75 -13.45 8.24
C HIS A 129 -13.41 -14.33 9.45
N GLU A 130 -12.29 -15.03 9.39
CA GLU A 130 -11.82 -15.92 10.47
C GLU A 130 -11.60 -15.17 11.80
N ALA A 131 -11.06 -13.95 11.74
CA ALA A 131 -10.88 -13.12 12.93
C ALA A 131 -12.23 -12.77 13.58
N LEU A 132 -13.24 -12.43 12.80
CA LEU A 132 -14.59 -12.13 13.28
C LEU A 132 -15.31 -13.36 13.85
N LEU A 133 -15.04 -14.54 13.30
CA LEU A 133 -15.63 -15.80 13.82
C LEU A 133 -14.97 -16.25 15.11
N SER A 134 -13.63 -16.19 15.18
CA SER A 134 -12.86 -16.77 16.28
C SER A 134 -12.91 -15.95 17.57
N ASP A 135 -13.18 -14.66 17.48
CA ASP A 135 -13.17 -13.75 18.63
C ASP A 135 -14.22 -12.66 18.49
N LYS A 136 -15.25 -12.74 19.33
CA LYS A 136 -16.36 -11.76 19.29
C LYS A 136 -16.03 -10.42 19.99
N VAL A 137 -14.93 -10.37 20.75
CA VAL A 137 -14.52 -9.18 21.50
C VAL A 137 -13.49 -8.36 20.74
N ASP A 138 -12.41 -8.98 20.31
CA ASP A 138 -11.28 -8.30 19.65
C ASP A 138 -11.10 -8.69 18.18
N GLY A 139 -11.96 -9.56 17.65
CA GLY A 139 -11.88 -10.04 16.27
C GLY A 139 -11.92 -8.91 15.24
N ASN A 140 -12.71 -7.86 15.48
CA ASN A 140 -12.79 -6.75 14.56
C ASN A 140 -11.52 -5.86 14.56
N PHE A 141 -10.79 -5.77 15.68
CA PHE A 141 -9.46 -5.13 15.68
C PHE A 141 -8.49 -5.87 14.77
N ARG A 142 -8.43 -7.21 14.87
CA ARG A 142 -7.58 -8.04 14.00
C ARG A 142 -8.03 -7.99 12.55
N ALA A 143 -9.33 -8.09 12.29
CA ALA A 143 -9.91 -7.95 10.96
C ALA A 143 -9.56 -6.59 10.33
N SER A 144 -9.54 -5.50 11.13
CA SER A 144 -9.14 -4.17 10.67
C SER A 144 -7.65 -4.09 10.26
N GLY A 145 -6.77 -4.88 10.88
CA GLY A 145 -5.39 -5.04 10.43
C GLY A 145 -5.29 -5.70 9.04
N TYR A 146 -6.03 -6.78 8.82
CA TYR A 146 -6.11 -7.45 7.51
C TYR A 146 -6.78 -6.58 6.44
N LEU A 147 -7.73 -5.74 6.81
CA LEU A 147 -8.34 -4.73 5.94
C LEU A 147 -7.29 -3.78 5.34
N TYR A 148 -6.36 -3.31 6.16
CA TYR A 148 -5.28 -2.45 5.70
C TYR A 148 -4.39 -3.17 4.68
N SER A 149 -3.96 -4.40 5.00
CA SER A 149 -3.17 -5.27 4.11
C SER A 149 -3.90 -5.56 2.80
N PHE A 150 -5.21 -5.81 2.86
CA PHE A 150 -6.06 -6.02 1.68
C PHE A 150 -6.05 -4.80 0.75
N PHE A 151 -6.26 -3.59 1.25
CA PHE A 151 -6.29 -2.39 0.40
C PHE A 151 -4.92 -2.02 -0.16
N ILE A 152 -3.83 -2.27 0.56
CA ILE A 152 -2.45 -2.12 0.04
C ILE A 152 -2.24 -3.07 -1.14
N GLU A 153 -2.61 -4.34 -0.99
CA GLU A 153 -2.47 -5.33 -2.05
C GLU A 153 -3.38 -5.03 -3.25
N LEU A 154 -4.63 -4.66 -2.98
CA LEU A 154 -5.57 -4.26 -4.03
C LEU A 154 -5.04 -3.07 -4.85
N SER A 155 -4.42 -2.09 -4.19
CA SER A 155 -3.75 -0.95 -4.85
C SER A 155 -2.58 -1.40 -5.72
N ARG A 156 -1.74 -2.31 -5.21
CA ARG A 156 -0.62 -2.89 -5.97
C ARG A 156 -1.11 -3.58 -7.24
N LEU A 157 -2.16 -4.39 -7.15
CA LEU A 157 -2.76 -5.09 -8.29
C LEU A 157 -3.43 -4.12 -9.28
N ALA A 158 -4.12 -3.09 -8.78
CA ALA A 158 -4.76 -2.07 -9.60
C ALA A 158 -3.77 -1.22 -10.42
N THR A 159 -2.54 -1.08 -9.95
CA THR A 159 -1.49 -0.34 -10.67
C THR A 159 -0.79 -1.19 -11.73
N LYS A 160 -0.74 -2.50 -11.61
CA LYS A 160 -0.14 -3.41 -12.60
C LYS A 160 -0.88 -3.42 -13.95
N GLY A 161 -2.20 -3.21 -13.96
CA GLY A 161 -3.01 -3.22 -15.18
C GLY A 161 -2.98 -1.93 -16.03
N LYS A 162 -2.46 -0.83 -15.48
CA LYS A 162 -2.28 0.44 -16.19
C LYS A 162 -0.84 0.86 -16.02
N GLY A 163 0.06 0.49 -16.96
CA GLY A 163 1.46 0.94 -16.94
C GLY A 163 1.87 1.36 -15.53
N SER A 164 1.93 0.40 -14.64
CA SER A 164 2.20 0.64 -13.22
C SER A 164 3.41 1.54 -13.15
N VAL A 165 3.50 2.40 -12.17
CA VAL A 165 4.80 2.70 -11.60
C VAL A 165 5.31 1.35 -11.04
N GLN A 166 5.57 0.38 -11.94
CA GLN A 166 6.50 -0.69 -11.65
C GLN A 166 7.69 0.05 -11.07
N ILE A 167 8.21 -0.42 -9.95
CA ILE A 167 9.60 -0.13 -9.66
C ILE A 167 10.28 -0.50 -10.96
N THR A 168 10.51 0.52 -11.81
CA THR A 168 10.99 0.26 -13.17
C THR A 168 12.29 -0.50 -12.98
N PRO A 169 12.63 -1.47 -13.83
CA PRO A 169 13.91 -2.15 -13.74
C PRO A 169 15.06 -1.16 -13.51
N ALA A 170 14.91 0.08 -14.00
CA ALA A 170 15.83 1.17 -13.76
C ALA A 170 15.89 1.61 -12.27
N VAL A 171 14.75 1.74 -11.57
CA VAL A 171 14.77 2.10 -10.13
C VAL A 171 15.33 0.96 -9.30
N THR A 172 14.98 -0.29 -9.59
CA THR A 172 15.54 -1.46 -8.90
C THR A 172 17.06 -1.54 -9.07
N LYS A 173 17.57 -1.35 -10.30
CA LYS A 173 19.00 -1.33 -10.58
C LYS A 173 19.70 -0.15 -9.88
N ALA A 174 19.06 1.02 -9.87
CA ALA A 174 19.59 2.19 -9.17
C ALA A 174 19.69 1.97 -7.66
N ILE A 175 18.67 1.39 -7.05
CA ILE A 175 18.65 1.04 -5.62
C ILE A 175 19.77 0.03 -5.31
N ALA A 176 19.86 -1.07 -6.06
CA ALA A 176 20.92 -2.07 -5.90
C ALA A 176 22.32 -1.43 -6.01
N TYR A 177 22.54 -0.61 -7.03
CA TYR A 177 23.81 0.11 -7.18
C TYR A 177 24.09 1.06 -6.00
N ILE A 178 23.10 1.77 -5.50
CA ILE A 178 23.24 2.63 -4.32
C ILE A 178 23.59 1.79 -3.08
N ASP A 179 22.88 0.69 -2.84
CA ASP A 179 23.12 -0.18 -1.68
C ASP A 179 24.53 -0.77 -1.65
N GLU A 180 25.11 -1.05 -2.81
CA GLU A 180 26.49 -1.53 -2.95
C GLU A 180 27.55 -0.42 -2.85
N ASN A 181 27.20 0.83 -3.18
CA ASN A 181 28.18 1.90 -3.38
C ASN A 181 27.93 3.17 -2.56
N TYR A 182 26.91 3.25 -1.67
CA TYR A 182 26.57 4.50 -0.96
C TYR A 182 27.74 5.10 -0.18
N MET A 183 28.64 4.28 0.34
CA MET A 183 29.85 4.73 1.06
C MET A 183 30.84 5.48 0.15
N LYS A 184 30.91 5.12 -1.13
CA LYS A 184 31.80 5.73 -2.13
C LYS A 184 31.27 7.03 -2.71
N GLN A 185 30.16 7.55 -2.19
CA GLN A 185 29.51 8.79 -2.63
C GLN A 185 29.21 8.82 -4.15
N PRO A 186 28.43 7.84 -4.66
CA PRO A 186 28.15 7.79 -6.09
C PRO A 186 27.40 9.06 -6.53
N GLY A 187 27.88 9.69 -7.60
CA GLY A 187 27.18 10.81 -8.23
C GLY A 187 25.93 10.36 -8.98
N LEU A 188 25.06 11.32 -9.28
CA LEU A 188 23.80 11.04 -10.02
C LEU A 188 24.06 10.38 -11.37
N GLU A 189 25.16 10.74 -12.05
CA GLU A 189 25.54 10.18 -13.36
C GLU A 189 25.91 8.70 -13.27
N SER A 190 26.68 8.30 -12.24
CA SER A 190 27.04 6.88 -12.06
C SER A 190 25.82 6.02 -11.76
N ILE A 191 24.89 6.53 -10.96
CA ILE A 191 23.65 5.83 -10.62
C ILE A 191 22.75 5.71 -11.86
N SER A 192 22.61 6.78 -12.64
CA SER A 192 21.80 6.78 -13.85
C SER A 192 22.36 5.85 -14.93
N LYS A 193 23.69 5.78 -15.05
CA LYS A 193 24.40 4.86 -15.93
C LYS A 193 24.14 3.39 -15.52
N ALA A 194 24.25 3.08 -14.22
CA ALA A 194 23.95 1.75 -13.69
C ALA A 194 22.48 1.36 -13.92
N ALA A 195 21.58 2.33 -13.83
CA ALA A 195 20.15 2.16 -14.08
C ALA A 195 19.79 2.05 -15.58
N GLY A 196 20.70 2.41 -16.49
CA GLY A 196 20.47 2.40 -17.94
C GLY A 196 19.52 3.51 -18.43
N VAL A 197 19.47 4.66 -17.73
CA VAL A 197 18.57 5.78 -18.06
C VAL A 197 19.30 7.12 -17.88
N SER A 198 18.73 8.21 -18.43
CA SER A 198 19.26 9.56 -18.19
C SER A 198 19.05 10.01 -16.75
N SER A 199 19.92 10.90 -16.25
CA SER A 199 19.82 11.46 -14.89
C SER A 199 18.48 12.17 -14.62
N GLN A 200 17.94 12.88 -15.61
CA GLN A 200 16.62 13.53 -15.52
C GLN A 200 15.49 12.50 -15.40
N HIS A 201 15.56 11.44 -16.21
CA HIS A 201 14.59 10.36 -16.19
C HIS A 201 14.64 9.61 -14.85
N LEU A 202 15.83 9.30 -14.34
CA LEU A 202 16.01 8.67 -13.02
C LEU A 202 15.41 9.53 -11.89
N CYS A 203 15.68 10.84 -11.88
CA CYS A 203 15.09 11.76 -10.89
C CYS A 203 13.56 11.75 -10.92
N ARG A 204 12.95 11.70 -12.12
CA ARG A 204 11.51 11.62 -12.27
C ARG A 204 10.97 10.29 -11.74
N LEU A 205 11.60 9.18 -12.09
CA LEU A 205 11.23 7.84 -11.62
C LEU A 205 11.31 7.73 -10.09
N PHE A 206 12.41 8.20 -9.47
CA PHE A 206 12.56 8.19 -8.02
C PHE A 206 11.46 9.01 -7.31
N ARG A 207 11.14 10.21 -7.84
CA ARG A 207 10.05 11.01 -7.28
C ARG A 207 8.69 10.30 -7.38
N GLN A 208 8.41 9.67 -8.52
CA GLN A 208 7.15 8.96 -8.75
C GLN A 208 7.03 7.70 -7.90
N THR A 209 8.14 6.94 -7.73
CA THR A 209 8.13 5.63 -7.08
C THR A 209 8.40 5.70 -5.57
N LEU A 210 9.35 6.56 -5.16
CA LEU A 210 9.88 6.62 -3.79
C LEU A 210 9.62 7.96 -3.09
N ASN A 211 8.95 8.88 -3.78
CA ASN A 211 8.67 10.24 -3.30
C ASN A 211 9.92 10.98 -2.78
N CYS A 212 11.10 10.70 -3.35
CA CYS A 212 12.36 11.36 -3.02
C CYS A 212 13.27 11.46 -4.26
N ARG A 213 14.36 12.20 -4.18
CA ARG A 213 15.40 12.24 -5.21
C ARG A 213 16.45 11.14 -4.96
N PRO A 214 17.19 10.66 -6.00
CA PRO A 214 18.25 9.67 -5.83
C PRO A 214 19.29 10.07 -4.76
N MET A 215 19.77 11.31 -4.76
CA MET A 215 20.74 11.79 -3.77
C MET A 215 20.18 11.86 -2.36
N GLU A 216 18.88 12.13 -2.22
CA GLU A 216 18.19 12.07 -0.93
C GLU A 216 18.08 10.62 -0.43
N TYR A 217 17.80 9.68 -1.32
CA TYR A 217 17.78 8.25 -1.00
C TYR A 217 19.14 7.77 -0.49
N ILE A 218 20.26 8.17 -1.13
CA ILE A 218 21.61 7.87 -0.64
C ILE A 218 21.81 8.41 0.78
N THR A 219 21.39 9.65 1.03
CA THR A 219 21.51 10.25 2.36
C THR A 219 20.73 9.45 3.40
N LYS A 220 19.49 9.08 3.10
CA LYS A 220 18.68 8.21 3.99
C LYS A 220 19.36 6.87 4.24
N ARG A 221 19.94 6.26 3.21
CA ARG A 221 20.67 4.98 3.33
C ARG A 221 21.93 5.10 4.21
N LYS A 222 22.69 6.19 4.09
CA LYS A 222 23.83 6.48 4.96
C LYS A 222 23.41 6.68 6.42
N ILE A 223 22.34 7.43 6.65
CA ILE A 223 21.77 7.63 8.01
C ILE A 223 21.31 6.29 8.60
N GLN A 224 20.66 5.44 7.83
CA GLN A 224 20.26 4.11 8.27
C GLN A 224 21.47 3.25 8.69
N ALA A 225 22.53 3.24 7.89
CA ALA A 225 23.77 2.54 8.23
C ALA A 225 24.42 3.12 9.49
N ALA A 226 24.45 4.45 9.64
CA ALA A 226 24.98 5.11 10.81
C ALA A 226 24.21 4.75 12.09
N LYS A 227 22.88 4.64 12.02
CA LYS A 227 22.04 4.20 13.16
C LYS A 227 22.42 2.79 13.64
N MET A 228 22.64 1.86 12.71
CA MET A 228 23.09 0.50 13.04
C MET A 228 24.45 0.53 13.73
N LEU A 229 25.42 1.28 13.19
CA LEU A 229 26.75 1.38 13.80
C LEU A 229 26.72 2.08 15.17
N LEU A 230 25.86 3.08 15.36
CA LEU A 230 25.68 3.75 16.64
C LEU A 230 25.11 2.81 17.71
N ALA A 231 24.15 1.95 17.34
CA ALA A 231 23.51 0.99 18.25
C ALA A 231 24.41 -0.23 18.54
N GLU A 232 25.13 -0.74 17.53
CA GLU A 232 25.83 -2.03 17.62
C GLU A 232 27.33 -1.92 17.97
N THR A 233 27.93 -0.69 17.93
CA THR A 233 29.38 -0.52 18.10
C THR A 233 29.74 0.64 19.03
N GLN A 234 30.98 0.60 19.57
CA GLN A 234 31.57 1.68 20.34
C GLN A 234 32.42 2.64 19.49
N LYS A 235 32.27 2.63 18.15
CA LYS A 235 33.00 3.53 17.25
C LYS A 235 32.68 4.98 17.54
N THR A 236 33.67 5.86 17.37
CA THR A 236 33.44 7.29 17.53
C THR A 236 32.49 7.85 16.45
N VAL A 237 31.89 9.00 16.71
CA VAL A 237 31.02 9.66 15.73
C VAL A 237 31.76 9.97 14.43
N GLU A 238 33.05 10.32 14.53
CA GLU A 238 33.95 10.56 13.39
C GLU A 238 34.14 9.28 12.56
N GLN A 239 34.47 8.16 13.22
CA GLN A 239 34.63 6.87 12.55
C GLN A 239 33.36 6.44 11.84
N ILE A 240 32.19 6.62 12.47
CA ILE A 240 30.90 6.30 11.86
C ILE A 240 30.59 7.20 10.67
N ALA A 241 30.90 8.50 10.76
CA ALA A 241 30.75 9.42 9.62
C ALA A 241 31.61 8.96 8.43
N GLU A 242 32.86 8.61 8.65
CA GLU A 242 33.77 8.11 7.63
C GLU A 242 33.28 6.80 7.01
N GLU A 243 32.95 5.80 7.82
CA GLU A 243 32.48 4.48 7.37
C GLU A 243 31.16 4.53 6.61
N THR A 244 30.32 5.50 6.94
CA THR A 244 29.06 5.70 6.21
C THR A 244 29.19 6.63 5.01
N GLY A 245 30.42 7.06 4.71
CA GLY A 245 30.76 7.84 3.53
C GLY A 245 30.36 9.33 3.62
N PHE A 246 30.30 9.91 4.81
CA PHE A 246 30.25 11.35 4.97
C PHE A 246 31.67 11.92 4.94
N CYS A 247 31.86 13.05 4.24
CA CYS A 247 33.18 13.67 4.11
C CYS A 247 33.63 14.36 5.40
N ASP A 248 32.71 14.69 6.30
CA ASP A 248 32.92 15.51 7.48
C ASP A 248 31.93 15.14 8.57
N SER A 249 32.44 14.95 9.79
CA SER A 249 31.64 14.56 10.96
C SER A 249 30.67 15.67 11.39
N SER A 250 31.04 16.93 11.22
CA SER A 250 30.13 18.06 11.53
C SER A 250 28.95 18.10 10.58
N TYR A 251 29.19 17.88 9.29
CA TYR A 251 28.12 17.74 8.30
C TYR A 251 27.26 16.51 8.58
N PHE A 252 27.88 15.37 8.92
CA PHE A 252 27.16 14.17 9.34
C PHE A 252 26.24 14.46 10.53
N CYS A 253 26.74 15.07 11.61
CA CYS A 253 25.94 15.41 12.79
C CYS A 253 24.73 16.30 12.44
N LYS A 254 24.94 17.29 11.56
CA LYS A 254 23.88 18.20 11.10
C LYS A 254 22.80 17.44 10.30
N ILE A 255 23.20 16.57 9.37
CA ILE A 255 22.29 15.78 8.57
C ILE A 255 21.57 14.74 9.42
N PHE A 256 22.26 14.01 10.30
CA PHE A 256 21.68 13.05 11.21
C PHE A 256 20.59 13.71 12.08
N LYS A 257 20.90 14.85 12.72
CA LYS A 257 19.93 15.61 13.51
C LYS A 257 18.72 16.08 12.69
N ARG A 258 18.92 16.42 11.41
CA ARG A 258 17.83 16.81 10.50
C ARG A 258 16.86 15.65 10.23
N TYR A 259 17.36 14.41 10.12
CA TYR A 259 16.54 13.23 9.82
C TYR A 259 15.95 12.58 11.07
N GLU A 260 16.71 12.53 12.17
CA GLU A 260 16.35 11.80 13.39
C GLU A 260 15.88 12.72 14.53
N CYS A 261 15.91 14.05 14.34
CA CYS A 261 15.55 15.08 15.33
C CYS A 261 16.48 15.15 16.57
N ILE A 262 17.42 14.21 16.72
CA ILE A 262 18.42 14.14 17.81
C ILE A 262 19.82 13.98 17.24
N THR A 263 20.86 14.26 18.05
CA THR A 263 22.25 14.08 17.63
C THR A 263 22.66 12.60 17.63
N PRO A 264 23.70 12.19 16.87
CA PRO A 264 24.24 10.84 16.93
C PRO A 264 24.56 10.36 18.35
N THR A 265 25.17 11.22 19.17
CA THR A 265 25.49 10.88 20.57
C THR A 265 24.24 10.69 21.41
N GLN A 266 23.23 11.53 21.22
CA GLN A 266 21.93 11.35 21.90
C GLN A 266 21.21 10.07 21.45
N PHE A 267 21.30 9.74 20.17
CA PHE A 267 20.75 8.48 19.65
C PHE A 267 21.41 7.27 20.31
N ARG A 268 22.74 7.21 20.37
CA ARG A 268 23.48 6.14 21.05
C ARG A 268 23.09 5.97 22.52
N ASN A 269 22.91 7.07 23.23
CA ASN A 269 22.61 7.02 24.66
C ASN A 269 21.14 6.65 24.96
N ALA A 270 20.29 6.60 23.94
CA ALA A 270 18.88 6.26 24.08
C ALA A 270 18.58 4.79 23.73
N GLU A 271 19.52 4.10 23.07
CA GLU A 271 19.50 2.65 22.78
C GLU A 271 20.20 1.85 23.89
#